data_53c83074b2ee9fc680bbe4c53354b4fe
#
_entry.id   53c83074b2ee9fc680bbe4c53354b4fe
#
_cell.length_a   1.000
_cell.length_b   1.000
_cell.length_c   1.000
_cell.angle_alpha   90.00
_cell.angle_beta   90.00
_cell.angle_gamma   90.00
#
_symmetry.space_group_name_H-M   'P 1'
#
loop_
_entity.id
_entity.type
_entity.pdbx_description
1 polymer ?
#
loop_
_entity_poly.entity_id
_entity_poly.type
_entity_poly.pdbx_seq_one_letter_code
_entity_poly.pdbx_strand_id
1 'polypeptide(L)'
;SEFLLVILLVVYALFRLKAIGVNLAGIVTTSAVLSAALAFSAQETLGNLWAGISLQLENTLRLGDWVKIGNETGQVVSIRWRSMAIATNNNETIVIPNSSLMKDKVIVLGRRGEEKTCWRRWVTFQVDYDYPPARVCAVVTEALQRAEILNVTHDPQPMCLCDKFDESGAEYVAVYQLIDPKREWPTKSD
;
A
#
# COMPACT_ATOMS: atom_id res chain seq x y z
N SER A 1 -26.86 -1.37 33.32
CA SER A 1 -27.50 -2.10 34.43
C SER A 1 -27.89 -3.52 34.01
N GLU A 2 -28.42 -3.76 32.82
CA GLU A 2 -28.84 -5.09 32.36
C GLU A 2 -27.68 -6.08 32.22
N PHE A 3 -26.52 -5.62 31.76
CA PHE A 3 -25.30 -6.44 31.65
C PHE A 3 -24.82 -6.98 33.01
N LEU A 4 -24.86 -6.13 34.04
CA LEU A 4 -24.55 -6.52 35.42
C LEU A 4 -25.52 -7.56 35.95
N LEU A 5 -26.81 -7.44 35.61
CA LEU A 5 -27.85 -8.37 36.02
C LEU A 5 -27.67 -9.74 35.38
N VAL A 6 -27.30 -9.79 34.09
CA VAL A 6 -26.99 -11.04 33.37
C VAL A 6 -25.76 -11.73 34.00
N ILE A 7 -24.68 -11.00 34.31
CA ILE A 7 -23.49 -11.55 34.97
C ILE A 7 -23.89 -12.14 36.32
N LEU A 8 -24.69 -11.43 37.12
CA LEU A 8 -25.11 -11.83 38.45
C LEU A 8 -25.97 -13.12 38.40
N LEU A 9 -26.88 -13.22 37.40
CA LEU A 9 -27.66 -14.40 37.15
C LEU A 9 -26.78 -15.60 36.74
N VAL A 10 -25.78 -15.43 35.88
CA VAL A 10 -24.85 -16.47 35.48
C VAL A 10 -24.05 -16.98 36.69
N VAL A 11 -23.51 -16.06 37.48
CA VAL A 11 -22.76 -16.41 38.72
C VAL A 11 -23.66 -17.17 39.71
N TYR A 12 -24.88 -16.70 39.90
CA TYR A 12 -25.86 -17.37 40.75
C TYR A 12 -26.18 -18.78 40.24
N ALA A 13 -26.44 -18.94 38.94
CA ALA A 13 -26.68 -20.25 38.33
C ALA A 13 -25.50 -21.22 38.52
N LEU A 14 -24.26 -20.75 38.33
CA LEU A 14 -23.06 -21.57 38.57
C LEU A 14 -22.96 -22.00 40.04
N PHE A 15 -23.28 -21.12 40.99
CA PHE A 15 -23.30 -21.45 42.43
C PHE A 15 -24.35 -22.53 42.74
N ARG A 16 -25.52 -22.43 42.14
CA ARG A 16 -26.61 -23.43 42.30
C ARG A 16 -26.21 -24.79 41.73
N LEU A 17 -25.58 -24.82 40.54
CA LEU A 17 -25.07 -26.05 39.91
C LEU A 17 -24.01 -26.74 40.77
N LYS A 18 -23.10 -25.96 41.37
CA LYS A 18 -22.10 -26.48 42.30
C LYS A 18 -22.75 -27.10 43.54
N ALA A 19 -23.79 -26.47 44.10
CA ALA A 19 -24.49 -26.94 45.28
C ALA A 19 -25.23 -28.30 45.04
N ILE A 20 -25.62 -28.59 43.81
CA ILE A 20 -26.30 -29.84 43.39
C ILE A 20 -25.25 -30.93 43.04
N GLY A 21 -23.95 -30.65 43.16
CA GLY A 21 -22.88 -31.64 42.90
C GLY A 21 -22.43 -31.73 41.43
N VAL A 22 -22.83 -30.81 40.57
CA VAL A 22 -22.38 -30.78 39.16
C VAL A 22 -20.90 -30.41 39.09
N ASN A 23 -20.12 -31.17 38.30
CA ASN A 23 -18.71 -30.90 38.08
C ASN A 23 -18.54 -29.65 37.18
N LEU A 24 -18.37 -28.47 37.80
CA LEU A 24 -18.16 -27.23 37.11
C LEU A 24 -16.89 -27.19 36.27
N ALA A 25 -15.85 -27.98 36.66
CA ALA A 25 -14.59 -28.01 35.91
C ALA A 25 -14.80 -28.52 34.48
N GLY A 26 -15.63 -29.52 34.29
CA GLY A 26 -16.00 -30.04 32.96
C GLY A 26 -16.71 -28.97 32.09
N ILE A 27 -17.68 -28.25 32.70
CA ILE A 27 -18.41 -27.17 31.99
C ILE A 27 -17.46 -26.03 31.58
N VAL A 28 -16.61 -25.60 32.52
CA VAL A 28 -15.64 -24.52 32.26
C VAL A 28 -14.64 -24.92 31.17
N THR A 29 -14.10 -26.12 31.23
CA THR A 29 -13.16 -26.62 30.23
C THR A 29 -13.80 -26.71 28.84
N THR A 30 -14.99 -27.30 28.74
CA THR A 30 -15.71 -27.39 27.46
C THR A 30 -16.05 -26.01 26.90
N SER A 31 -16.51 -25.09 27.76
CA SER A 31 -16.81 -23.70 27.36
C SER A 31 -15.56 -22.96 26.91
N ALA A 32 -14.41 -23.18 27.55
CA ALA A 32 -13.15 -22.56 27.16
C ALA A 32 -12.68 -23.05 25.77
N VAL A 33 -12.78 -24.36 25.52
CA VAL A 33 -12.45 -24.96 24.21
C VAL A 33 -13.37 -24.40 23.11
N LEU A 34 -14.68 -24.37 23.38
CA LEU A 34 -15.65 -23.84 22.43
C LEU A 34 -15.43 -22.36 22.14
N SER A 35 -15.16 -21.57 23.20
CA SER A 35 -14.85 -20.14 23.07
C SER A 35 -13.57 -19.91 22.26
N ALA A 36 -12.53 -20.71 22.50
CA ALA A 36 -11.30 -20.65 21.71
C ALA A 36 -11.55 -20.98 20.23
N ALA A 37 -12.34 -22.02 19.94
CA ALA A 37 -12.69 -22.38 18.57
C ALA A 37 -13.46 -21.24 17.85
N LEU A 38 -14.42 -20.63 18.54
CA LEU A 38 -15.16 -19.47 18.03
C LEU A 38 -14.25 -18.25 17.81
N ALA A 39 -13.34 -17.98 18.77
CA ALA A 39 -12.39 -16.87 18.67
C ALA A 39 -11.45 -17.04 17.46
N PHE A 40 -10.91 -18.25 17.24
CA PHE A 40 -10.09 -18.55 16.06
C PHE A 40 -10.88 -18.39 14.76
N SER A 41 -12.14 -18.83 14.73
CA SER A 41 -13.00 -18.70 13.56
C SER A 41 -13.31 -17.23 13.22
N ALA A 42 -13.42 -16.37 14.22
CA ALA A 42 -13.69 -14.95 14.06
C ALA A 42 -12.44 -14.08 13.86
N GLN A 43 -11.25 -14.62 14.11
CA GLN A 43 -9.99 -13.88 14.17
C GLN A 43 -9.71 -13.05 12.91
N GLU A 44 -9.89 -13.65 11.73
CA GLU A 44 -9.63 -12.92 10.46
C GLU A 44 -10.63 -11.77 10.24
N THR A 45 -11.89 -12.01 10.53
CA THR A 45 -12.94 -10.98 10.39
C THR A 45 -12.68 -9.80 11.33
N LEU A 46 -12.36 -10.07 12.59
CA LEU A 46 -12.01 -9.05 13.57
C LEU A 46 -10.72 -8.32 13.18
N GLY A 47 -9.71 -9.04 12.67
CA GLY A 47 -8.48 -8.45 12.19
C GLY A 47 -8.71 -7.47 11.03
N ASN A 48 -9.55 -7.82 10.07
CA ASN A 48 -9.92 -6.93 8.96
C ASN A 48 -10.70 -5.69 9.43
N LEU A 49 -11.59 -5.86 10.41
CA LEU A 49 -12.36 -4.75 10.98
C LEU A 49 -11.43 -3.76 11.70
N TRP A 50 -10.57 -4.23 12.60
CA TRP A 50 -9.62 -3.40 13.33
C TRP A 50 -8.66 -2.68 12.38
N ALA A 51 -8.12 -3.38 11.38
CA ALA A 51 -7.28 -2.80 10.36
C ALA A 51 -8.00 -1.68 9.59
N GLY A 52 -9.25 -1.90 9.21
CA GLY A 52 -10.06 -0.89 8.52
C GLY A 52 -10.32 0.36 9.38
N ILE A 53 -10.58 0.20 10.67
CA ILE A 53 -10.74 1.31 11.62
C ILE A 53 -9.43 2.08 11.77
N SER A 54 -8.30 1.39 11.98
CA SER A 54 -6.97 2.02 12.09
C SER A 54 -6.61 2.83 10.84
N LEU A 55 -6.78 2.26 9.66
CA LEU A 55 -6.49 2.95 8.40
C LEU A 55 -7.30 4.25 8.24
N GLN A 56 -8.57 4.24 8.66
CA GLN A 56 -9.44 5.41 8.60
C GLN A 56 -9.10 6.46 9.66
N LEU A 57 -8.79 6.04 10.88
CA LEU A 57 -8.45 6.97 11.97
C LEU A 57 -7.09 7.64 11.75
N GLU A 58 -6.10 6.89 11.29
CA GLU A 58 -4.75 7.39 11.06
C GLU A 58 -4.63 8.19 9.75
N ASN A 59 -5.62 8.10 8.86
CA ASN A 59 -5.58 8.71 7.52
C ASN A 59 -4.30 8.36 6.73
N THR A 60 -3.74 7.20 7.00
CA THR A 60 -2.51 6.72 6.34
C THR A 60 -2.71 6.58 4.85
N LEU A 61 -3.90 6.10 4.44
CA LEU A 61 -4.32 5.96 3.05
C LEU A 61 -5.62 6.74 2.82
N ARG A 62 -5.71 7.44 1.70
CA ARG A 62 -6.89 8.24 1.32
C ARG A 62 -7.40 7.81 -0.05
N LEU A 63 -8.67 8.09 -0.30
CA LEU A 63 -9.24 7.95 -1.64
C LEU A 63 -8.49 8.83 -2.64
N GLY A 64 -8.06 8.24 -3.73
CA GLY A 64 -7.30 8.92 -4.76
C GLY A 64 -5.78 8.83 -4.62
N ASP A 65 -5.24 8.34 -3.51
CA ASP A 65 -3.81 8.09 -3.36
C ASP A 65 -3.34 7.04 -4.38
N TRP A 66 -2.15 7.24 -4.93
CA TRP A 66 -1.47 6.22 -5.70
C TRP A 66 -0.63 5.37 -4.76
N VAL A 67 -0.85 4.06 -4.81
CA VAL A 67 -0.17 3.11 -3.92
C VAL A 67 0.43 1.96 -4.71
N LYS A 68 1.55 1.46 -4.18
CA LYS A 68 2.13 0.19 -4.62
C LYS A 68 2.10 -0.78 -3.45
N ILE A 69 1.47 -1.93 -3.67
CA ILE A 69 1.27 -3.00 -2.68
C ILE A 69 1.80 -4.28 -3.32
N GLY A 70 2.91 -4.80 -2.79
CA GLY A 70 3.63 -5.88 -3.46
C GLY A 70 4.10 -5.46 -4.86
N ASN A 71 3.64 -6.16 -5.89
CA ASN A 71 3.95 -5.85 -7.29
C ASN A 71 2.88 -4.99 -7.99
N GLU A 72 1.74 -4.79 -7.33
CA GLU A 72 0.60 -4.09 -7.91
C GLU A 72 0.68 -2.59 -7.62
N THR A 73 0.40 -1.79 -8.65
CA THR A 73 0.37 -0.33 -8.54
C THR A 73 -0.99 0.16 -9.02
N GLY A 74 -1.64 1.00 -8.22
CA GLY A 74 -2.95 1.52 -8.57
C GLY A 74 -3.38 2.70 -7.72
N GLN A 75 -4.49 3.31 -8.10
CA GLN A 75 -5.12 4.41 -7.38
C GLN A 75 -6.18 3.87 -6.43
N VAL A 76 -6.18 4.30 -5.16
CA VAL A 76 -7.19 3.94 -4.16
C VAL A 76 -8.55 4.48 -4.59
N VAL A 77 -9.49 3.59 -4.89
CA VAL A 77 -10.85 3.95 -5.33
C VAL A 77 -11.90 3.75 -4.25
N SER A 78 -11.67 2.85 -3.29
CA SER A 78 -12.54 2.70 -2.14
C SER A 78 -11.80 2.13 -0.94
N ILE A 79 -12.18 2.60 0.26
CA ILE A 79 -11.73 2.05 1.55
C ILE A 79 -12.99 1.69 2.32
N ARG A 80 -13.18 0.40 2.58
CA ARG A 80 -14.33 -0.14 3.31
C ARG A 80 -13.88 -0.77 4.62
N TRP A 81 -14.82 -1.15 5.47
CA TRP A 81 -14.55 -1.69 6.81
C TRP A 81 -13.68 -2.96 6.80
N ARG A 82 -13.73 -3.78 5.76
CA ARG A 82 -12.93 -5.02 5.68
C ARG A 82 -11.92 -5.07 4.53
N SER A 83 -12.03 -4.20 3.53
CA SER A 83 -11.18 -4.25 2.34
C SER A 83 -11.02 -2.87 1.72
N MET A 84 -9.89 -2.68 1.05
CA MET A 84 -9.59 -1.55 0.18
C MET A 84 -9.59 -2.03 -1.26
N ALA A 85 -10.00 -1.16 -2.20
CA ALA A 85 -9.88 -1.42 -3.63
C ALA A 85 -8.98 -0.38 -4.30
N ILE A 86 -8.10 -0.86 -5.17
CA ILE A 86 -7.24 -0.04 -6.02
C ILE A 86 -7.59 -0.28 -7.48
N ALA A 87 -7.61 0.77 -8.29
CA ALA A 87 -7.74 0.69 -9.74
C ALA A 87 -6.37 0.78 -10.38
N THR A 88 -6.00 -0.21 -11.19
CA THR A 88 -4.74 -0.25 -11.94
C THR A 88 -4.85 0.48 -13.27
N ASN A 89 -3.71 0.74 -13.92
CA ASN A 89 -3.69 1.33 -15.25
C ASN A 89 -4.22 0.38 -16.35
N ASN A 90 -4.29 -0.93 -16.06
CA ASN A 90 -4.85 -1.93 -16.97
C ASN A 90 -6.38 -2.01 -16.92
N ASN A 91 -7.04 -1.05 -16.26
CA ASN A 91 -8.49 -1.04 -16.04
C ASN A 91 -9.00 -2.21 -15.19
N GLU A 92 -8.16 -2.72 -14.31
CA GLU A 92 -8.48 -3.77 -13.34
C GLU A 92 -8.73 -3.16 -11.96
N THR A 93 -9.59 -3.78 -11.18
CA THR A 93 -9.81 -3.40 -9.78
C THR A 93 -9.33 -4.53 -8.87
N ILE A 94 -8.32 -4.25 -8.08
CA ILE A 94 -7.77 -5.20 -7.11
C ILE A 94 -8.36 -4.91 -5.75
N VAL A 95 -8.98 -5.92 -5.13
CA VAL A 95 -9.55 -5.83 -3.78
C VAL A 95 -8.63 -6.50 -2.79
N ILE A 96 -8.18 -5.76 -1.79
CA ILE A 96 -7.19 -6.18 -0.81
C ILE A 96 -7.82 -6.15 0.58
N PRO A 97 -7.76 -7.26 1.35
CA PRO A 97 -8.21 -7.27 2.74
C PRO A 97 -7.41 -6.28 3.60
N ASN A 98 -8.09 -5.56 4.50
CA ASN A 98 -7.42 -4.56 5.34
C ASN A 98 -6.36 -5.17 6.26
N SER A 99 -6.56 -6.42 6.72
CA SER A 99 -5.56 -7.12 7.54
C SER A 99 -4.24 -7.38 6.81
N SER A 100 -4.27 -7.55 5.48
CA SER A 100 -3.06 -7.67 4.65
C SER A 100 -2.33 -6.34 4.55
N LEU A 101 -3.05 -5.23 4.42
CA LEU A 101 -2.46 -3.88 4.36
C LEU A 101 -1.69 -3.50 5.63
N MET A 102 -2.11 -4.02 6.79
CA MET A 102 -1.42 -3.79 8.07
C MET A 102 -0.18 -4.67 8.24
N LYS A 103 -0.06 -5.75 7.48
CA LYS A 103 1.08 -6.69 7.55
C LYS A 103 2.11 -6.40 6.47
N ASP A 104 1.65 -5.95 5.32
CA ASP A 104 2.47 -5.74 4.14
C ASP A 104 2.99 -4.30 4.05
N LYS A 105 4.11 -4.14 3.35
CA LYS A 105 4.64 -2.81 3.04
C LYS A 105 3.77 -2.16 1.98
N VAL A 106 3.14 -1.04 2.34
CA VAL A 106 2.42 -0.18 1.41
C VAL A 106 3.28 1.04 1.09
N ILE A 107 3.52 1.30 -0.18
CA ILE A 107 4.25 2.47 -0.66
C ILE A 107 3.23 3.45 -1.22
N VAL A 108 3.10 4.62 -0.61
CA VAL A 108 2.28 5.70 -1.14
C VAL A 108 3.12 6.51 -2.11
N LEU A 109 2.72 6.52 -3.38
CA LEU A 109 3.47 7.17 -4.46
C LEU A 109 3.18 8.66 -4.58
N GLY A 110 2.10 9.14 -3.99
CA GLY A 110 1.72 10.53 -3.94
C GLY A 110 0.29 10.73 -3.49
N ARG A 111 -0.02 11.91 -2.96
CA ARG A 111 -1.36 12.28 -2.52
C ARG A 111 -1.98 13.27 -3.49
N ARG A 112 -3.20 13.00 -3.88
CA ARG A 112 -3.98 13.88 -4.75
C ARG A 112 -4.35 15.16 -3.98
N GLY A 113 -3.98 16.33 -4.50
CA GLY A 113 -4.34 17.61 -3.90
C GLY A 113 -3.28 18.27 -3.03
N GLU A 114 -2.11 17.66 -2.83
CA GLU A 114 -0.94 18.36 -2.31
C GLU A 114 -0.25 19.09 -3.45
N GLU A 115 0.10 20.36 -3.25
CA GLU A 115 0.82 21.15 -4.25
C GLU A 115 2.09 20.41 -4.69
N LYS A 116 2.20 20.12 -6.00
CA LYS A 116 3.37 19.52 -6.66
C LYS A 116 3.73 18.09 -6.22
N THR A 117 2.79 17.15 -6.26
CA THR A 117 3.13 15.74 -6.17
C THR A 117 3.70 15.27 -7.51
N CYS A 118 5.00 15.36 -7.68
CA CYS A 118 5.68 14.87 -8.86
C CYS A 118 6.31 13.50 -8.57
N TRP A 119 6.17 12.56 -9.51
CA TRP A 119 6.80 11.24 -9.38
C TRP A 119 8.09 11.18 -10.14
N ARG A 120 9.17 10.95 -9.40
CA ARG A 120 10.47 10.72 -9.99
C ARG A 120 10.47 9.39 -10.74
N ARG A 121 10.80 9.45 -12.03
CA ARG A 121 10.99 8.30 -12.92
C ARG A 121 12.33 8.40 -13.62
N TRP A 122 12.75 7.28 -14.18
CA TRP A 122 13.98 7.21 -14.92
C TRP A 122 13.85 6.25 -16.11
N VAL A 123 14.63 6.52 -17.13
CA VAL A 123 14.86 5.63 -18.27
C VAL A 123 16.35 5.33 -18.31
N THR A 124 16.70 4.07 -18.43
CA THR A 124 18.07 3.62 -18.60
C THR A 124 18.37 3.40 -20.07
N PHE A 125 19.54 3.83 -20.53
CA PHE A 125 20.03 3.60 -21.86
C PHE A 125 21.54 3.42 -21.84
N GLN A 126 22.09 2.77 -22.87
CA GLN A 126 23.53 2.47 -22.95
C GLN A 126 24.16 3.22 -24.13
N VAL A 127 25.35 3.76 -23.90
CA VAL A 127 26.14 4.44 -24.94
C VAL A 127 27.52 3.83 -24.95
N ASP A 128 28.08 3.62 -26.16
CA ASP A 128 29.45 3.13 -26.37
C ASP A 128 30.49 4.09 -25.77
N TYR A 129 31.66 3.58 -25.49
CA TYR A 129 32.78 4.33 -24.90
C TYR A 129 33.39 5.38 -25.84
N ASP A 130 32.97 5.43 -27.10
CA ASP A 130 33.42 6.45 -28.07
C ASP A 130 33.15 7.90 -27.62
N TYR A 131 32.19 8.06 -26.69
CA TYR A 131 31.80 9.37 -26.17
C TYR A 131 32.10 9.52 -24.69
N PRO A 132 32.81 10.60 -24.27
CA PRO A 132 33.06 10.87 -22.86
C PRO A 132 31.75 11.02 -22.08
N PRO A 133 31.61 10.41 -20.89
CA PRO A 133 30.38 10.47 -20.09
C PRO A 133 29.89 11.88 -19.80
N ALA A 134 30.77 12.81 -19.54
CA ALA A 134 30.42 14.20 -19.31
C ALA A 134 29.68 14.84 -20.52
N ARG A 135 30.10 14.48 -21.74
CA ARG A 135 29.46 14.97 -22.97
C ARG A 135 28.08 14.37 -23.17
N VAL A 136 27.95 13.06 -22.94
CA VAL A 136 26.66 12.35 -23.04
C VAL A 136 25.67 12.93 -22.06
N CYS A 137 26.06 13.06 -20.78
CA CYS A 137 25.20 13.64 -19.74
C CYS A 137 24.79 15.07 -20.07
N ALA A 138 25.71 15.91 -20.57
CA ALA A 138 25.41 17.29 -20.93
C ALA A 138 24.38 17.37 -22.08
N VAL A 139 24.60 16.60 -23.17
CA VAL A 139 23.71 16.61 -24.33
C VAL A 139 22.31 16.10 -23.98
N VAL A 140 22.22 15.00 -23.24
CA VAL A 140 20.93 14.41 -22.85
C VAL A 140 20.19 15.34 -21.87
N THR A 141 20.91 15.90 -20.89
CA THR A 141 20.29 16.86 -19.96
C THR A 141 19.75 18.09 -20.70
N GLU A 142 20.53 18.65 -21.62
CA GLU A 142 20.09 19.78 -22.43
C GLU A 142 18.88 19.45 -23.32
N ALA A 143 18.89 18.27 -23.94
CA ALA A 143 17.76 17.78 -24.73
C ALA A 143 16.49 17.65 -23.87
N LEU A 144 16.60 17.01 -22.69
CA LEU A 144 15.47 16.85 -21.76
C LEU A 144 14.92 18.18 -21.24
N GLN A 145 15.80 19.17 -21.04
CA GLN A 145 15.39 20.49 -20.55
C GLN A 145 14.72 21.34 -21.63
N ARG A 146 15.07 21.12 -22.90
CA ARG A 146 14.46 21.82 -24.03
C ARG A 146 13.18 21.15 -24.54
N ALA A 147 13.05 19.85 -24.33
CA ALA A 147 11.91 19.10 -24.83
C ALA A 147 10.66 19.45 -24.03
N GLU A 148 9.61 19.85 -24.72
CA GLU A 148 8.27 20.00 -24.15
C GLU A 148 7.55 18.63 -24.15
N ILE A 149 7.95 17.74 -23.24
CA ILE A 149 7.35 16.41 -23.13
C ILE A 149 6.05 16.52 -22.33
N LEU A 150 4.96 16.03 -22.90
CA LEU A 150 3.66 16.02 -22.23
C LEU A 150 3.75 15.23 -20.90
N ASN A 151 3.20 15.81 -19.81
CA ASN A 151 3.17 15.17 -18.49
C ASN A 151 4.54 15.15 -17.73
N VAL A 152 5.58 15.80 -18.24
CA VAL A 152 6.85 15.99 -17.53
C VAL A 152 6.92 17.41 -16.98
N THR A 153 7.31 17.53 -15.70
CA THR A 153 7.59 18.84 -15.11
C THR A 153 9.09 19.12 -15.13
N HIS A 154 9.45 20.39 -15.31
CA HIS A 154 10.83 20.88 -15.25
C HIS A 154 11.22 21.39 -13.85
N ASP A 155 10.37 21.22 -12.86
CA ASP A 155 10.66 21.57 -11.47
C ASP A 155 10.39 20.35 -10.54
N PRO A 156 11.45 19.68 -10.04
CA PRO A 156 12.88 19.90 -10.33
C PRO A 156 13.29 19.52 -11.77
N GLN A 157 14.36 20.15 -12.25
CA GLN A 157 14.82 19.96 -13.62
C GLN A 157 15.22 18.50 -13.92
N PRO A 158 14.86 17.97 -15.10
CA PRO A 158 15.34 16.66 -15.54
C PRO A 158 16.86 16.67 -15.72
N MET A 159 17.49 15.51 -15.47
CA MET A 159 18.94 15.36 -15.55
C MET A 159 19.34 14.00 -16.08
N CYS A 160 20.52 13.89 -16.64
CA CYS A 160 21.16 12.63 -17.00
C CYS A 160 22.36 12.36 -16.10
N LEU A 161 22.51 11.12 -15.66
CA LEU A 161 23.61 10.65 -14.84
C LEU A 161 24.22 9.39 -15.48
N CYS A 162 25.52 9.20 -15.36
CA CYS A 162 26.18 7.94 -15.66
C CYS A 162 26.03 7.04 -14.42
N ASP A 163 25.43 5.87 -14.57
CA ASP A 163 25.13 4.96 -13.48
C ASP A 163 26.26 3.94 -13.28
N LYS A 164 26.62 3.24 -14.34
CA LYS A 164 27.66 2.22 -14.30
C LYS A 164 28.40 2.08 -15.62
N PHE A 165 29.56 1.43 -15.56
CA PHE A 165 30.36 1.01 -16.71
C PHE A 165 30.23 -0.50 -16.86
N ASP A 166 29.90 -0.98 -18.07
CA ASP A 166 29.75 -2.39 -18.41
C ASP A 166 30.71 -2.77 -19.55
N GLU A 167 30.82 -4.07 -19.89
CA GLU A 167 31.72 -4.55 -20.94
C GLU A 167 31.41 -3.94 -22.34
N SER A 168 30.16 -3.61 -22.60
CA SER A 168 29.67 -3.12 -23.89
C SER A 168 29.43 -1.61 -23.98
N GLY A 169 29.70 -0.85 -22.89
CA GLY A 169 29.48 0.59 -22.85
C GLY A 169 29.13 1.10 -21.47
N ALA A 170 28.88 2.40 -21.35
CA ALA A 170 28.42 3.02 -20.13
C ALA A 170 26.88 3.09 -20.10
N GLU A 171 26.29 2.73 -18.98
CA GLU A 171 24.84 2.85 -18.73
C GLU A 171 24.54 4.21 -18.10
N TYR A 172 23.55 4.88 -18.67
CA TYR A 172 23.09 6.19 -18.25
C TYR A 172 21.65 6.13 -17.77
N VAL A 173 21.32 7.02 -16.89
CA VAL A 173 19.99 7.17 -16.32
C VAL A 173 19.49 8.59 -16.58
N ALA A 174 18.46 8.71 -17.41
CA ALA A 174 17.73 9.96 -17.59
C ALA A 174 16.63 10.03 -16.53
N VAL A 175 16.73 11.00 -15.63
CA VAL A 175 15.83 11.19 -14.50
C VAL A 175 14.90 12.35 -14.81
N TYR A 176 13.61 12.12 -14.69
CA TYR A 176 12.57 13.12 -14.92
C TYR A 176 11.43 12.97 -13.91
N GLN A 177 10.49 13.92 -13.92
CA GLN A 177 9.37 13.92 -13.00
C GLN A 177 8.05 13.97 -13.75
N LEU A 178 7.15 13.03 -13.41
CA LEU A 178 5.80 12.96 -13.97
C LEU A 178 4.80 13.76 -13.11
N ILE A 179 3.86 14.39 -13.78
CA ILE A 179 2.72 15.06 -13.15
C ILE A 179 1.59 14.06 -12.87
N ASP A 180 1.30 13.15 -13.82
CA ASP A 180 0.25 12.13 -13.70
C ASP A 180 0.80 10.72 -14.01
N PRO A 181 0.80 9.80 -13.03
CA PRO A 181 1.30 8.43 -13.22
C PRO A 181 0.49 7.61 -14.23
N LYS A 182 -0.78 7.96 -14.49
CA LYS A 182 -1.61 7.26 -15.48
C LYS A 182 -1.01 7.30 -16.88
N ARG A 183 -0.20 8.33 -17.17
CA ARG A 183 0.43 8.56 -18.47
C ARG A 183 1.91 8.18 -18.50
N GLU A 184 2.38 7.34 -17.57
CA GLU A 184 3.79 6.95 -17.51
C GLU A 184 4.26 6.27 -18.81
N TRP A 185 3.50 5.32 -19.35
CA TRP A 185 3.87 4.58 -20.56
C TRP A 185 3.96 5.45 -21.82
N PRO A 186 2.94 6.29 -22.14
CA PRO A 186 3.08 7.23 -23.25
C PRO A 186 4.27 8.16 -23.10
N THR A 187 4.49 8.71 -21.91
CA THR A 187 5.58 9.65 -21.63
C THR A 187 6.98 9.03 -21.78
N LYS A 188 7.11 7.70 -21.62
CA LYS A 188 8.37 6.99 -21.86
C LYS A 188 8.71 6.83 -23.34
N SER A 189 7.70 6.93 -24.21
CA SER A 189 7.87 6.78 -25.66
C SER A 189 8.24 8.09 -26.34
N ASP A 190 7.90 9.23 -25.72
CA ASP A 190 8.21 10.55 -26.19
C ASP A 190 9.64 10.95 -25.81
#